data_64305b5bc9dacab6c8e8d9beaf4f9aec
#
_entry.id   64305b5bc9dacab6c8e8d9beaf4f9aec
#
_cell.length_a   1.000
_cell.length_b   1.000
_cell.length_c   1.000
_cell.angle_alpha   90.00
_cell.angle_beta   90.00
_cell.angle_gamma   90.00
#
_symmetry.space_group_name_H-M   'P 1'
#
loop_
_entity.id
_entity.type
_entity.pdbx_description
1 polymer ?
#
loop_
_entity_poly.entity_id
_entity_poly.type
_entity_poly.pdbx_seq_one_letter_code
_entity_poly.pdbx_strand_id
1 'polypeptide(L)'
;MGLVITMMAVASLLFWGCPMEERFIFYPESKVDVTPKDAGLAFEDVFFTAGDGVRLNGWFVPYQDSRITLLWFHGNAGNISHRVENIKLLHNKVNINVFIFDYRGYGRSEGRVSEEGTYRDATAALQYLRSRKDVDPKGIVFFGRSLGAAVAADLATREDCLALILETPFVSIREMARVAFPLLPIGPLLRIRYDVVEKLGKVRAPLLVLHGDKDDVVPYEQGKKVFEAAHNPKEFYTIRGAHHNDTYIVGGEAYFKALKNFIERASGQESVSWPIS
;
A
#
# COMPACT_ATOMS: atom_id res chain seq x y z
N MET A 1 24.71 6.15 34.38
CA MET A 1 25.83 5.97 33.41
C MET A 1 25.55 4.90 32.36
N GLY A 2 24.93 3.77 32.67
CA GLY A 2 24.60 2.73 31.66
C GLY A 2 23.64 3.15 30.56
N LEU A 3 22.60 3.93 30.87
CA LEU A 3 21.57 4.38 29.91
C LEU A 3 22.13 5.33 28.84
N VAL A 4 23.06 6.21 29.22
CA VAL A 4 23.71 7.18 28.32
C VAL A 4 24.68 6.44 27.35
N ILE A 5 25.37 5.41 27.83
CA ILE A 5 26.28 4.59 27.01
C ILE A 5 25.48 3.78 25.99
N THR A 6 24.32 3.24 26.38
CA THR A 6 23.42 2.52 25.46
C THR A 6 22.81 3.46 24.40
N MET A 7 22.44 4.68 24.78
CA MET A 7 21.96 5.71 23.85
C MET A 7 23.05 6.17 22.86
N MET A 8 24.30 6.33 23.32
CA MET A 8 25.43 6.67 22.44
C MET A 8 25.81 5.50 21.50
N ALA A 9 25.70 4.25 21.95
CA ALA A 9 25.94 3.08 21.10
C ALA A 9 24.85 2.95 20.02
N VAL A 10 23.58 3.18 20.34
CA VAL A 10 22.48 3.22 19.35
C VAL A 10 22.66 4.39 18.36
N ALA A 11 23.03 5.57 18.87
CA ALA A 11 23.31 6.73 18.01
C ALA A 11 24.52 6.49 17.10
N SER A 12 25.60 5.89 17.59
CA SER A 12 26.80 5.62 16.77
C SER A 12 26.56 4.53 15.71
N LEU A 13 25.68 3.56 15.97
CA LEU A 13 25.26 2.55 15.00
C LEU A 13 24.41 3.14 13.86
N LEU A 14 23.65 4.20 14.13
CA LEU A 14 22.87 4.94 13.13
C LEU A 14 23.74 5.85 12.24
N PHE A 15 24.91 6.30 12.74
CA PHE A 15 25.80 7.20 12.00
C PHE A 15 26.74 6.49 10.98
N TRP A 16 26.90 5.17 11.06
CA TRP A 16 27.88 4.44 10.24
C TRP A 16 27.29 3.76 9.01
N GLY A 17 26.29 4.32 8.38
CA GLY A 17 25.86 3.90 7.02
C GLY A 17 25.45 2.42 6.89
N CYS A 18 25.21 1.74 8.02
CA CYS A 18 24.83 0.35 8.05
C CYS A 18 23.33 0.21 7.75
N PRO A 19 22.90 -0.74 6.92
CA PRO A 19 21.50 -0.99 6.57
C PRO A 19 20.67 -1.57 7.75
N MET A 20 20.98 -1.15 8.97
CA MET A 20 20.29 -1.65 10.17
C MET A 20 18.88 -1.09 10.30
N GLU A 21 18.63 0.14 9.85
CA GLU A 21 17.33 0.79 9.88
C GLU A 21 16.27 -0.04 9.14
N GLU A 22 16.63 -0.57 7.97
CA GLU A 22 15.76 -1.42 7.16
C GLU A 22 15.30 -2.68 7.91
N ARG A 23 16.16 -3.28 8.74
CA ARG A 23 15.83 -4.47 9.54
C ARG A 23 14.83 -4.21 10.65
N PHE A 24 14.70 -2.97 11.11
CA PHE A 24 13.72 -2.57 12.12
C PHE A 24 12.40 -2.11 11.52
N ILE A 25 12.41 -1.74 10.25
CA ILE A 25 11.23 -1.23 9.56
C ILE A 25 10.55 -2.29 8.72
N PHE A 26 11.32 -3.14 7.99
CA PHE A 26 10.77 -4.13 7.08
C PHE A 26 10.81 -5.54 7.66
N TYR A 27 9.72 -6.28 7.46
CA TYR A 27 9.55 -7.66 7.97
C TYR A 27 9.18 -8.62 6.82
N PRO A 28 10.08 -8.81 5.82
CA PRO A 28 9.82 -9.69 4.70
C PRO A 28 9.88 -11.17 5.11
N GLU A 29 8.99 -11.97 4.52
CA GLU A 29 9.03 -13.42 4.58
C GLU A 29 9.18 -14.00 3.18
N SER A 30 10.09 -14.96 2.99
CA SER A 30 10.35 -15.55 1.67
C SER A 30 9.44 -16.73 1.34
N LYS A 31 8.90 -17.42 2.36
CA LYS A 31 8.06 -18.60 2.16
C LYS A 31 6.67 -18.19 1.66
N VAL A 32 6.27 -18.74 0.53
CA VAL A 32 4.92 -18.61 -0.02
C VAL A 32 4.12 -19.85 0.35
N ASP A 33 3.16 -19.71 1.26
CA ASP A 33 2.43 -20.84 1.84
C ASP A 33 1.20 -21.24 1.03
N VAL A 34 0.48 -20.27 0.48
CA VAL A 34 -0.76 -20.47 -0.28
C VAL A 34 -0.78 -19.53 -1.50
N THR A 35 -1.59 -19.90 -2.49
CA THR A 35 -1.76 -19.14 -3.73
C THR A 35 -3.24 -18.84 -3.97
N PRO A 36 -3.60 -17.96 -4.89
CA PRO A 36 -5.01 -17.73 -5.26
C PRO A 36 -5.75 -19.01 -5.70
N LYS A 37 -5.02 -20.01 -6.25
CA LYS A 37 -5.60 -21.31 -6.61
C LYS A 37 -6.17 -22.05 -5.38
N ASP A 38 -5.53 -21.96 -4.24
CA ASP A 38 -5.98 -22.59 -3.00
C ASP A 38 -7.28 -21.96 -2.47
N ALA A 39 -7.56 -20.73 -2.89
CA ALA A 39 -8.83 -20.04 -2.63
C ALA A 39 -9.87 -20.23 -3.75
N GLY A 40 -9.57 -21.05 -4.75
CA GLY A 40 -10.46 -21.34 -5.88
C GLY A 40 -10.46 -20.28 -7.00
N LEU A 41 -9.44 -19.44 -7.05
CA LEU A 41 -9.28 -18.40 -8.09
C LEU A 41 -8.31 -18.84 -9.19
N ALA A 42 -8.67 -18.56 -10.43
CA ALA A 42 -7.71 -18.58 -11.52
C ALA A 42 -6.72 -17.41 -11.37
N PHE A 43 -5.45 -17.66 -11.62
CA PHE A 43 -4.43 -16.62 -11.54
C PHE A 43 -3.22 -16.95 -12.43
N GLU A 44 -2.46 -15.92 -12.73
CA GLU A 44 -1.16 -16.03 -13.37
C GLU A 44 -0.07 -15.69 -12.34
N ASP A 45 0.89 -16.60 -12.18
CA ASP A 45 2.11 -16.37 -11.41
C ASP A 45 3.15 -15.73 -12.33
N VAL A 46 3.39 -14.45 -12.15
CA VAL A 46 4.19 -13.65 -13.08
C VAL A 46 5.50 -13.18 -12.47
N PHE A 47 6.50 -13.07 -13.32
CA PHE A 47 7.76 -12.44 -13.01
C PHE A 47 8.01 -11.27 -13.96
N PHE A 48 8.47 -10.16 -13.42
CA PHE A 48 8.83 -8.97 -14.17
C PHE A 48 10.08 -8.33 -13.56
N THR A 49 10.72 -7.41 -14.27
CA THR A 49 12.02 -6.87 -13.86
C THR A 49 11.91 -5.37 -13.62
N ALA A 50 12.40 -4.92 -12.47
CA ALA A 50 12.55 -3.51 -12.16
C ALA A 50 13.65 -2.87 -13.01
N GLY A 51 13.61 -1.54 -13.17
CA GLY A 51 14.54 -0.82 -14.04
C GLY A 51 16.03 -0.94 -13.65
N ASP A 52 16.31 -1.39 -12.44
CA ASP A 52 17.65 -1.69 -11.92
C ASP A 52 18.02 -3.19 -11.99
N GLY A 53 17.23 -3.99 -12.72
CA GLY A 53 17.51 -5.40 -12.99
C GLY A 53 16.99 -6.38 -11.93
N VAL A 54 16.37 -5.91 -10.85
CA VAL A 54 15.80 -6.78 -9.82
C VAL A 54 14.55 -7.50 -10.35
N ARG A 55 14.54 -8.84 -10.24
CA ARG A 55 13.42 -9.68 -10.64
C ARG A 55 12.39 -9.75 -9.53
N LEU A 56 11.15 -9.41 -9.86
CA LEU A 56 10.01 -9.35 -8.96
C LEU A 56 8.98 -10.41 -9.31
N ASN A 57 8.24 -10.89 -8.29
CA ASN A 57 7.15 -11.83 -8.44
C ASN A 57 5.82 -11.17 -8.07
N GLY A 58 4.77 -11.52 -8.79
CA GLY A 58 3.41 -11.08 -8.50
C GLY A 58 2.37 -12.05 -9.05
N TRP A 59 1.13 -11.80 -8.68
CA TRP A 59 -0.03 -12.56 -9.12
C TRP A 59 -1.04 -11.66 -9.82
N PHE A 60 -1.41 -12.05 -11.02
CA PHE A 60 -2.52 -11.45 -11.74
C PHE A 60 -3.75 -12.37 -11.62
N VAL A 61 -4.81 -11.87 -11.02
CA VAL A 61 -6.07 -12.58 -10.81
C VAL A 61 -7.13 -11.90 -11.67
N PRO A 62 -7.44 -12.43 -12.87
CA PRO A 62 -8.39 -11.83 -13.80
C PRO A 62 -9.82 -11.99 -13.29
N TYR A 63 -10.66 -10.97 -13.48
CA TYR A 63 -12.10 -11.03 -13.35
C TYR A 63 -12.74 -10.89 -14.73
N GLN A 64 -13.66 -11.80 -15.06
CA GLN A 64 -14.26 -11.86 -16.40
C GLN A 64 -14.87 -10.50 -16.77
N ASP A 65 -14.53 -10.01 -17.98
CA ASP A 65 -15.04 -8.77 -18.56
C ASP A 65 -14.75 -7.48 -17.79
N SER A 66 -13.92 -7.52 -16.74
CA SER A 66 -13.57 -6.31 -16.03
C SER A 66 -12.54 -5.49 -16.78
N ARG A 67 -12.83 -4.19 -16.94
CA ARG A 67 -11.87 -3.20 -17.45
C ARG A 67 -11.05 -2.53 -16.36
N ILE A 68 -11.38 -2.79 -15.09
CA ILE A 68 -10.71 -2.23 -13.92
C ILE A 68 -9.69 -3.23 -13.38
N THR A 69 -8.49 -2.75 -13.11
CA THR A 69 -7.41 -3.54 -12.51
C THR A 69 -6.90 -2.83 -11.25
N LEU A 70 -7.01 -3.50 -10.12
CA LEU A 70 -6.44 -3.06 -8.86
C LEU A 70 -4.95 -3.43 -8.83
N LEU A 71 -4.07 -2.43 -8.88
CA LEU A 71 -2.65 -2.59 -8.59
C LEU A 71 -2.46 -2.44 -7.08
N TRP A 72 -2.19 -3.55 -6.40
CA TRP A 72 -2.14 -3.59 -4.95
C TRP A 72 -0.72 -3.55 -4.42
N PHE A 73 -0.45 -2.53 -3.63
CA PHE A 73 0.76 -2.32 -2.84
C PHE A 73 0.49 -2.81 -1.41
N HIS A 74 1.04 -3.98 -1.06
CA HIS A 74 0.75 -4.63 0.23
C HIS A 74 1.44 -3.94 1.42
N GLY A 75 0.96 -4.24 2.63
CA GLY A 75 1.55 -3.76 3.88
C GLY A 75 2.88 -4.44 4.22
N ASN A 76 3.53 -3.95 5.26
CA ASN A 76 4.92 -4.25 5.58
C ASN A 76 5.25 -5.74 5.79
N ALA A 77 4.52 -6.47 6.62
CA ALA A 77 4.91 -7.82 7.06
C ALA A 77 4.48 -8.92 6.09
N GLY A 78 5.25 -10.03 6.07
CA GLY A 78 4.94 -11.24 5.32
C GLY A 78 5.25 -11.15 3.83
N ASN A 79 4.36 -11.65 2.98
CA ASN A 79 4.40 -11.57 1.52
C ASN A 79 2.98 -11.69 0.95
N ILE A 80 2.84 -11.76 -0.38
CA ILE A 80 1.53 -11.81 -1.05
C ILE A 80 0.69 -13.04 -0.68
N SER A 81 1.29 -14.15 -0.22
CA SER A 81 0.52 -15.34 0.17
C SER A 81 -0.38 -15.11 1.40
N HIS A 82 0.01 -14.19 2.26
CA HIS A 82 -0.81 -13.80 3.42
C HIS A 82 -2.02 -12.93 3.05
N ARG A 83 -2.21 -12.62 1.77
CA ARG A 83 -3.29 -11.73 1.27
C ARG A 83 -4.35 -12.48 0.46
N VAL A 84 -4.22 -13.80 0.30
CA VAL A 84 -5.05 -14.62 -0.60
C VAL A 84 -6.54 -14.49 -0.28
N GLU A 85 -6.95 -14.51 0.99
CA GLU A 85 -8.36 -14.35 1.35
C GLU A 85 -8.89 -12.95 0.98
N ASN A 86 -8.08 -11.90 1.23
CA ASN A 86 -8.48 -10.54 0.87
C ASN A 86 -8.48 -10.33 -0.66
N ILE A 87 -7.55 -10.98 -1.39
CA ILE A 87 -7.58 -11.01 -2.87
C ILE A 87 -8.91 -11.59 -3.35
N LYS A 88 -9.33 -12.73 -2.80
CA LYS A 88 -10.60 -13.39 -3.14
C LYS A 88 -11.80 -12.48 -2.89
N LEU A 89 -11.81 -11.81 -1.75
CA LEU A 89 -12.91 -10.91 -1.39
C LEU A 89 -12.95 -9.67 -2.29
N LEU A 90 -11.82 -9.04 -2.57
CA LEU A 90 -11.74 -7.92 -3.51
C LEU A 90 -12.19 -8.34 -4.91
N HIS A 91 -11.64 -9.44 -5.43
CA HIS A 91 -12.00 -9.98 -6.73
C HIS A 91 -13.50 -10.23 -6.85
N ASN A 92 -14.11 -10.95 -5.88
CA ASN A 92 -15.49 -11.41 -5.99
C ASN A 92 -16.55 -10.36 -5.60
N LYS A 93 -16.22 -9.40 -4.71
CA LYS A 93 -17.18 -8.41 -4.20
C LYS A 93 -17.11 -7.07 -4.92
N VAL A 94 -15.94 -6.72 -5.43
CA VAL A 94 -15.74 -5.47 -6.20
C VAL A 94 -15.86 -5.73 -7.70
N ASN A 95 -15.66 -6.99 -8.16
CA ASN A 95 -15.74 -7.43 -9.56
C ASN A 95 -14.63 -6.79 -10.44
N ILE A 96 -13.40 -6.91 -10.00
CA ILE A 96 -12.23 -6.30 -10.65
C ILE A 96 -11.08 -7.30 -10.79
N ASN A 97 -10.20 -7.06 -11.77
CA ASN A 97 -8.91 -7.73 -11.79
C ASN A 97 -8.07 -7.29 -10.59
N VAL A 98 -7.29 -8.20 -10.03
CA VAL A 98 -6.35 -7.89 -8.97
C VAL A 98 -4.94 -8.24 -9.41
N PHE A 99 -4.03 -7.28 -9.38
CA PHE A 99 -2.60 -7.52 -9.51
C PHE A 99 -1.91 -7.11 -8.21
N ILE A 100 -1.31 -8.08 -7.55
CA ILE A 100 -0.51 -7.89 -6.35
C ILE A 100 0.89 -8.44 -6.60
N PHE A 101 1.91 -7.81 -6.02
CA PHE A 101 3.29 -8.25 -6.19
C PHE A 101 4.06 -8.11 -4.87
N ASP A 102 5.09 -8.92 -4.71
CA ASP A 102 6.06 -8.80 -3.64
C ASP A 102 7.12 -7.75 -3.99
N TYR A 103 7.36 -6.80 -3.10
CA TYR A 103 8.51 -5.91 -3.22
C TYR A 103 9.80 -6.71 -3.18
N ARG A 104 10.90 -6.12 -3.67
CA ARG A 104 12.24 -6.71 -3.55
C ARG A 104 12.52 -7.20 -2.14
N GLY A 105 13.04 -8.42 -2.04
CA GLY A 105 13.34 -9.08 -0.76
C GLY A 105 12.14 -9.72 -0.05
N TYR A 106 10.91 -9.55 -0.56
CA TYR A 106 9.71 -10.23 -0.08
C TYR A 106 9.36 -11.44 -0.97
N GLY A 107 8.78 -12.46 -0.37
CA GLY A 107 8.28 -13.66 -1.06
C GLY A 107 9.31 -14.26 -2.02
N ARG A 108 8.98 -14.27 -3.30
CA ARG A 108 9.83 -14.79 -4.37
C ARG A 108 10.53 -13.69 -5.17
N SER A 109 10.39 -12.44 -4.77
CA SER A 109 11.10 -11.31 -5.36
C SER A 109 12.56 -11.29 -4.89
N GLU A 110 13.46 -11.04 -5.83
CA GLU A 110 14.89 -10.95 -5.56
C GLU A 110 15.26 -9.61 -4.90
N GLY A 111 16.56 -9.47 -4.58
CA GLY A 111 17.12 -8.22 -4.08
C GLY A 111 16.93 -8.01 -2.59
N ARG A 112 17.06 -6.75 -2.17
CA ARG A 112 16.94 -6.31 -0.79
C ARG A 112 16.03 -5.10 -0.69
N VAL A 113 15.12 -5.11 0.28
CA VAL A 113 14.14 -4.03 0.48
C VAL A 113 14.82 -2.73 0.89
N SER A 114 14.34 -1.63 0.33
CA SER A 114 14.67 -0.25 0.72
C SER A 114 13.52 0.65 0.27
N GLU A 115 13.41 1.86 0.84
CA GLU A 115 12.39 2.83 0.43
C GLU A 115 12.44 3.10 -1.08
N GLU A 116 13.57 3.52 -1.58
CA GLU A 116 13.77 3.80 -3.02
C GLU A 116 13.53 2.56 -3.89
N GLY A 117 13.93 1.37 -3.38
CA GLY A 117 13.70 0.09 -4.04
C GLY A 117 12.22 -0.18 -4.24
N THR A 118 11.39 0.03 -3.21
CA THR A 118 9.92 -0.20 -3.32
C THR A 118 9.26 0.75 -4.33
N TYR A 119 9.79 1.97 -4.50
CA TYR A 119 9.30 2.92 -5.52
C TYR A 119 9.64 2.45 -6.94
N ARG A 120 10.84 1.89 -7.15
CA ARG A 120 11.25 1.29 -8.44
C ARG A 120 10.41 0.06 -8.75
N ASP A 121 10.13 -0.77 -7.74
CA ASP A 121 9.30 -1.97 -7.87
C ASP A 121 7.86 -1.60 -8.26
N ALA A 122 7.30 -0.56 -7.65
CA ALA A 122 5.99 -0.01 -7.97
C ALA A 122 5.90 0.46 -9.43
N THR A 123 6.93 1.17 -9.90
CA THR A 123 7.02 1.61 -11.29
C THR A 123 7.06 0.42 -12.25
N ALA A 124 7.86 -0.60 -11.94
CA ALA A 124 7.95 -1.81 -12.77
C ALA A 124 6.63 -2.60 -12.81
N ALA A 125 5.93 -2.68 -11.67
CA ALA A 125 4.62 -3.31 -11.58
C ALA A 125 3.58 -2.61 -12.46
N LEU A 126 3.56 -1.28 -12.47
CA LEU A 126 2.68 -0.50 -13.34
C LEU A 126 3.06 -0.69 -14.82
N GLN A 127 4.35 -0.65 -15.16
CA GLN A 127 4.82 -0.87 -16.53
C GLN A 127 4.45 -2.27 -17.02
N TYR A 128 4.59 -3.30 -16.17
CA TYR A 128 4.13 -4.65 -16.47
C TYR A 128 2.63 -4.68 -16.81
N LEU A 129 1.77 -4.08 -15.98
CA LEU A 129 0.33 -4.01 -16.25
C LEU A 129 0.02 -3.29 -17.56
N ARG A 130 0.67 -2.16 -17.81
CA ARG A 130 0.47 -1.39 -19.06
C ARG A 130 0.95 -2.12 -20.32
N SER A 131 1.86 -3.08 -20.17
CA SER A 131 2.33 -3.92 -21.30
C SER A 131 1.36 -5.04 -21.68
N ARG A 132 0.41 -5.37 -20.79
CA ARG A 132 -0.59 -6.42 -21.04
C ARG A 132 -1.68 -5.92 -21.99
N LYS A 133 -2.08 -6.80 -22.93
CA LYS A 133 -3.15 -6.49 -23.90
C LYS A 133 -4.56 -6.60 -23.31
N ASP A 134 -4.69 -7.36 -22.22
CA ASP A 134 -5.95 -7.64 -21.53
C ASP A 134 -6.21 -6.68 -20.34
N VAL A 135 -5.35 -5.70 -20.14
CA VAL A 135 -5.50 -4.64 -19.13
C VAL A 135 -5.76 -3.30 -19.80
N ASP A 136 -6.81 -2.60 -19.39
CA ASP A 136 -7.05 -1.22 -19.80
C ASP A 136 -6.12 -0.28 -18.99
N PRO A 137 -5.14 0.38 -19.61
CA PRO A 137 -4.20 1.24 -18.88
C PRO A 137 -4.87 2.43 -18.21
N LYS A 138 -6.08 2.83 -18.64
CA LYS A 138 -6.87 3.89 -18.00
C LYS A 138 -7.73 3.39 -16.85
N GLY A 139 -7.93 2.07 -16.74
CA GLY A 139 -8.70 1.42 -15.69
C GLY A 139 -7.86 0.97 -14.48
N ILE A 140 -6.60 1.42 -14.35
CA ILE A 140 -5.74 0.98 -13.25
C ILE A 140 -5.99 1.84 -12.01
N VAL A 141 -6.39 1.18 -10.92
CA VAL A 141 -6.58 1.75 -9.58
C VAL A 141 -5.37 1.41 -8.74
N PHE A 142 -4.75 2.39 -8.09
CA PHE A 142 -3.70 2.16 -7.11
C PHE A 142 -4.31 1.94 -5.74
N PHE A 143 -4.06 0.77 -5.16
CA PHE A 143 -4.53 0.42 -3.83
C PHE A 143 -3.35 0.12 -2.91
N GLY A 144 -3.12 0.98 -1.94
CA GLY A 144 -2.02 0.86 -0.99
C GLY A 144 -2.50 0.65 0.43
N ARG A 145 -1.96 -0.35 1.13
CA ARG A 145 -2.26 -0.61 2.53
C ARG A 145 -1.06 -0.38 3.42
N SER A 146 -1.22 0.40 4.50
CA SER A 146 -0.16 0.67 5.48
C SER A 146 1.12 1.16 4.79
N LEU A 147 2.25 0.43 4.85
CA LEU A 147 3.46 0.73 4.08
C LEU A 147 3.16 0.92 2.58
N GLY A 148 2.33 0.06 2.03
CA GLY A 148 1.94 0.14 0.63
C GLY A 148 1.17 1.41 0.27
N ALA A 149 0.51 2.06 1.24
CA ALA A 149 -0.11 3.37 1.03
C ALA A 149 0.92 4.44 0.68
N ALA A 150 2.10 4.40 1.31
CA ALA A 150 3.19 5.32 1.00
C ALA A 150 3.81 5.04 -0.38
N VAL A 151 3.90 3.77 -0.77
CA VAL A 151 4.40 3.37 -2.09
C VAL A 151 3.41 3.77 -3.19
N ALA A 152 2.12 3.54 -2.98
CA ALA A 152 1.06 3.94 -3.91
C ALA A 152 0.99 5.47 -4.09
N ALA A 153 1.07 6.21 -2.98
CA ALA A 153 1.08 7.68 -3.00
C ALA A 153 2.31 8.22 -3.74
N ASP A 154 3.48 7.61 -3.56
CA ASP A 154 4.68 7.99 -4.30
C ASP A 154 4.51 7.79 -5.81
N LEU A 155 4.03 6.63 -6.23
CA LEU A 155 3.79 6.35 -7.64
C LEU A 155 2.78 7.34 -8.25
N ALA A 156 1.71 7.65 -7.53
CA ALA A 156 0.66 8.57 -7.97
C ALA A 156 1.13 10.04 -8.11
N THR A 157 2.33 10.40 -7.61
CA THR A 157 2.90 11.75 -7.85
C THR A 157 3.45 11.93 -9.26
N ARG A 158 3.73 10.84 -9.99
CA ARG A 158 4.42 10.85 -11.29
C ARG A 158 3.75 10.00 -12.36
N GLU A 159 2.76 9.19 -11.97
CA GLU A 159 2.03 8.30 -12.86
C GLU A 159 0.53 8.46 -12.66
N ASP A 160 -0.20 8.56 -13.77
CA ASP A 160 -1.66 8.64 -13.72
C ASP A 160 -2.28 7.28 -13.35
N CYS A 161 -3.34 7.34 -12.54
CA CYS A 161 -4.22 6.22 -12.22
C CYS A 161 -5.67 6.67 -12.24
N LEU A 162 -6.59 5.70 -12.38
CA LEU A 162 -8.03 5.97 -12.33
C LEU A 162 -8.45 6.52 -10.96
N ALA A 163 -7.91 5.95 -9.90
CA ALA A 163 -8.14 6.34 -8.51
C ALA A 163 -6.97 5.90 -7.63
N LEU A 164 -6.74 6.63 -6.54
CA LEU A 164 -5.83 6.26 -5.47
C LEU A 164 -6.64 5.88 -4.23
N ILE A 165 -6.42 4.67 -3.71
CA ILE A 165 -7.08 4.17 -2.50
C ILE A 165 -6.01 3.86 -1.47
N LEU A 166 -6.10 4.49 -0.31
CA LEU A 166 -5.15 4.33 0.80
C LEU A 166 -5.87 3.75 2.01
N GLU A 167 -5.51 2.52 2.37
CA GLU A 167 -6.04 1.84 3.54
C GLU A 167 -5.04 1.92 4.69
N THR A 168 -5.52 2.39 5.85
CA THR A 168 -4.72 2.59 7.07
C THR A 168 -3.40 3.33 6.82
N PRO A 169 -3.43 4.47 6.07
CA PRO A 169 -2.22 5.20 5.76
C PRO A 169 -1.68 5.94 6.98
N PHE A 170 -0.36 6.10 7.02
CA PHE A 170 0.33 6.94 8.00
C PHE A 170 0.88 8.23 7.35
N VAL A 171 1.18 9.23 8.16
CA VAL A 171 1.73 10.52 7.69
C VAL A 171 3.14 10.36 7.14
N SER A 172 4.03 9.71 7.93
CA SER A 172 5.41 9.40 7.57
C SER A 172 6.02 8.41 8.58
N ILE A 173 7.13 7.77 8.24
CA ILE A 173 7.90 6.93 9.18
C ILE A 173 8.38 7.75 10.39
N ARG A 174 8.68 9.03 10.21
CA ARG A 174 9.03 9.92 11.33
C ARG A 174 7.89 10.10 12.33
N GLU A 175 6.66 10.28 11.84
CA GLU A 175 5.49 10.35 12.73
C GLU A 175 5.20 9.00 13.39
N MET A 176 5.38 7.88 12.68
CA MET A 176 5.28 6.55 13.28
C MET A 176 6.32 6.33 14.39
N ALA A 177 7.55 6.79 14.18
CA ALA A 177 8.60 6.75 15.20
C ALA A 177 8.24 7.58 16.44
N ARG A 178 7.57 8.73 16.30
CA ARG A 178 7.07 9.52 17.42
C ARG A 178 5.97 8.79 18.21
N VAL A 179 5.11 8.05 17.51
CA VAL A 179 4.07 7.22 18.16
C VAL A 179 4.70 6.07 18.93
N ALA A 180 5.65 5.35 18.31
CA ALA A 180 6.28 4.20 18.93
C ALA A 180 7.25 4.57 20.06
N PHE A 181 7.90 5.73 19.98
CA PHE A 181 8.93 6.20 20.90
C PHE A 181 8.69 7.66 21.34
N PRO A 182 7.61 7.95 22.08
CA PRO A 182 7.18 9.33 22.37
C PRO A 182 8.20 10.14 23.18
N LEU A 183 9.08 9.46 23.93
CA LEU A 183 10.10 10.10 24.78
C LEU A 183 11.47 10.22 24.09
N LEU A 184 11.63 9.65 22.89
CA LEU A 184 12.91 9.63 22.18
C LEU A 184 12.78 10.37 20.83
N PRO A 185 13.51 11.48 20.61
CA PRO A 185 13.44 12.23 19.35
C PRO A 185 14.24 11.54 18.24
N ILE A 186 13.92 10.27 17.94
CA ILE A 186 14.64 9.48 16.91
C ILE A 186 14.22 9.84 15.49
N GLY A 187 13.02 10.41 15.29
CA GLY A 187 12.50 10.71 13.96
C GLY A 187 13.44 11.48 13.03
N PRO A 188 14.11 12.57 13.49
CA PRO A 188 15.08 13.29 12.66
C PRO A 188 16.31 12.49 12.23
N LEU A 189 16.64 11.41 12.95
CA LEU A 189 17.77 10.54 12.65
C LEU A 189 17.47 9.49 11.58
N LEU A 190 16.18 9.24 11.32
CA LEU A 190 15.73 8.23 10.34
C LEU A 190 15.96 8.74 8.91
N ARG A 191 16.57 7.87 8.09
CA ARG A 191 16.77 8.08 6.65
C ARG A 191 15.54 7.69 5.85
N ILE A 192 14.91 6.58 6.24
CA ILE A 192 13.66 6.08 5.68
C ILE A 192 12.53 7.02 6.10
N ARG A 193 11.81 7.58 5.14
CA ARG A 193 10.86 8.67 5.37
C ARG A 193 9.44 8.29 5.08
N TYR A 194 9.17 7.75 3.90
CA TYR A 194 7.83 7.47 3.38
C TYR A 194 6.86 8.63 3.69
N ASP A 195 7.24 9.85 3.31
CA ASP A 195 6.44 11.06 3.58
C ASP A 195 5.20 11.10 2.69
N VAL A 196 4.07 10.55 3.17
CA VAL A 196 2.81 10.45 2.41
C VAL A 196 2.16 11.82 2.23
N VAL A 197 2.05 12.59 3.31
CA VAL A 197 1.39 13.90 3.28
C VAL A 197 2.08 14.87 2.32
N GLU A 198 3.41 14.90 2.28
CA GLU A 198 4.16 15.75 1.35
C GLU A 198 3.88 15.39 -0.12
N LYS A 199 3.62 14.11 -0.40
CA LYS A 199 3.37 13.60 -1.74
C LYS A 199 1.96 13.91 -2.23
N LEU A 200 0.96 13.83 -1.36
CA LEU A 200 -0.45 13.98 -1.74
C LEU A 200 -0.79 15.33 -2.35
N GLY A 201 -0.09 16.40 -2.00
CA GLY A 201 -0.24 17.70 -2.67
C GLY A 201 0.11 17.71 -4.16
N LYS A 202 0.74 16.64 -4.69
CA LYS A 202 1.08 16.48 -6.12
C LYS A 202 0.15 15.48 -6.83
N VAL A 203 -0.66 14.73 -6.09
CA VAL A 203 -1.56 13.72 -6.65
C VAL A 203 -2.82 14.39 -7.16
N ARG A 204 -3.23 14.05 -8.38
CA ARG A 204 -4.44 14.58 -9.04
C ARG A 204 -5.58 13.57 -9.10
N ALA A 205 -5.28 12.29 -8.96
CA ALA A 205 -6.30 11.25 -9.00
C ALA A 205 -7.28 11.39 -7.82
N PRO A 206 -8.56 11.01 -8.01
CA PRO A 206 -9.51 10.88 -6.92
C PRO A 206 -8.94 10.01 -5.79
N LEU A 207 -9.08 10.45 -4.54
CA LEU A 207 -8.56 9.76 -3.37
C LEU A 207 -9.66 9.19 -2.48
N LEU A 208 -9.55 7.91 -2.12
CA LEU A 208 -10.27 7.30 -1.01
C LEU A 208 -9.30 6.94 0.11
N VAL A 209 -9.56 7.41 1.32
CA VAL A 209 -8.89 6.93 2.53
C VAL A 209 -9.84 6.05 3.32
N LEU A 210 -9.41 4.82 3.64
CA LEU A 210 -10.13 3.91 4.54
C LEU A 210 -9.31 3.73 5.82
N HIS A 211 -9.93 3.87 7.00
CA HIS A 211 -9.22 3.73 8.26
C HIS A 211 -10.11 3.19 9.37
N GLY A 212 -9.61 2.23 10.15
CA GLY A 212 -10.28 1.72 11.33
C GLY A 212 -10.18 2.70 12.49
N ASP A 213 -11.30 2.99 13.18
CA ASP A 213 -11.28 3.92 14.31
C ASP A 213 -10.69 3.32 15.59
N LYS A 214 -10.33 2.03 15.56
CA LYS A 214 -9.63 1.31 16.62
C LYS A 214 -8.25 0.80 16.18
N ASP A 215 -7.68 1.40 15.12
CA ASP A 215 -6.37 1.03 14.62
C ASP A 215 -5.30 1.21 15.73
N ASP A 216 -4.69 0.10 16.11
CA ASP A 216 -3.73 -0.04 17.20
C ASP A 216 -2.27 0.06 16.73
N VAL A 217 -2.05 0.17 15.42
CA VAL A 217 -0.72 0.32 14.80
C VAL A 217 -0.52 1.72 14.25
N VAL A 218 -1.44 2.17 13.39
CA VAL A 218 -1.43 3.52 12.83
C VAL A 218 -2.60 4.31 13.41
N PRO A 219 -2.35 5.28 14.31
CA PRO A 219 -3.42 6.06 14.89
C PRO A 219 -4.38 6.66 13.86
N TYR A 220 -5.68 6.53 14.09
CA TYR A 220 -6.74 7.01 13.21
C TYR A 220 -6.56 8.47 12.75
N GLU A 221 -6.02 9.33 13.62
CA GLU A 221 -5.74 10.74 13.31
C GLU A 221 -4.67 10.91 12.22
N GLN A 222 -3.80 9.93 12.00
CA GLN A 222 -2.86 9.98 10.87
C GLN A 222 -3.59 9.81 9.54
N GLY A 223 -4.57 8.91 9.46
CA GLY A 223 -5.42 8.78 8.27
C GLY A 223 -6.18 10.06 7.94
N LYS A 224 -6.69 10.77 8.96
CA LYS A 224 -7.33 12.09 8.77
C LYS A 224 -6.36 13.13 8.21
N LYS A 225 -5.15 13.24 8.77
CA LYS A 225 -4.12 14.16 8.26
C LYS A 225 -3.74 13.84 6.81
N VAL A 226 -3.67 12.56 6.45
CA VAL A 226 -3.43 12.11 5.07
C VAL A 226 -4.58 12.57 4.16
N PHE A 227 -5.82 12.38 4.60
CA PHE A 227 -6.99 12.83 3.85
C PHE A 227 -7.02 14.36 3.67
N GLU A 228 -6.74 15.12 4.71
CA GLU A 228 -6.72 16.59 4.68
C GLU A 228 -5.69 17.14 3.69
N ALA A 229 -4.54 16.48 3.55
CA ALA A 229 -3.46 16.91 2.66
C ALA A 229 -3.73 16.70 1.17
N ALA A 230 -4.75 15.93 0.81
CA ALA A 230 -5.07 15.64 -0.59
C ALA A 230 -6.00 16.67 -1.22
N HIS A 231 -5.95 16.77 -2.55
CA HIS A 231 -6.90 17.58 -3.35
C HIS A 231 -8.23 16.84 -3.53
N ASN A 232 -9.28 17.62 -3.86
CA ASN A 232 -10.55 17.06 -4.31
C ASN A 232 -10.43 16.53 -5.76
N PRO A 233 -11.22 15.49 -6.14
CA PRO A 233 -12.22 14.82 -5.31
C PRO A 233 -11.57 13.80 -4.34
N LYS A 234 -12.04 13.80 -3.11
CA LYS A 234 -11.55 12.88 -2.07
C LYS A 234 -12.67 12.43 -1.12
N GLU A 235 -12.56 11.21 -0.60
CA GLU A 235 -13.51 10.62 0.35
C GLU A 235 -12.74 9.99 1.52
N PHE A 236 -13.36 10.03 2.70
CA PHE A 236 -12.85 9.34 3.89
C PHE A 236 -13.90 8.35 4.40
N TYR A 237 -13.53 7.07 4.51
CA TYR A 237 -14.40 6.03 5.01
C TYR A 237 -13.88 5.48 6.34
N THR A 238 -14.60 5.75 7.43
CA THR A 238 -14.30 5.20 8.75
C THR A 238 -14.84 3.79 8.87
N ILE A 239 -13.95 2.82 9.14
CA ILE A 239 -14.34 1.44 9.41
C ILE A 239 -14.50 1.30 10.92
N ARG A 240 -15.75 1.41 11.39
CA ARG A 240 -16.04 1.44 12.83
C ARG A 240 -15.70 0.11 13.50
N GLY A 241 -14.93 0.19 14.58
CA GLY A 241 -14.51 -0.96 15.39
C GLY A 241 -13.32 -1.73 14.80
N ALA A 242 -12.84 -1.39 13.60
CA ALA A 242 -11.73 -2.09 12.97
C ALA A 242 -10.38 -1.66 13.55
N HIS A 243 -9.52 -2.64 13.74
CA HIS A 243 -8.10 -2.50 14.01
C HIS A 243 -7.29 -2.44 12.71
N HIS A 244 -5.94 -2.43 12.83
CA HIS A 244 -5.06 -2.32 11.68
C HIS A 244 -5.18 -3.48 10.66
N ASN A 245 -5.37 -4.69 11.17
CA ASN A 245 -5.26 -5.90 10.34
C ASN A 245 -6.59 -6.57 9.98
N ASP A 246 -7.72 -6.07 10.48
CA ASP A 246 -9.03 -6.68 10.30
C ASP A 246 -10.06 -5.80 9.55
N THR A 247 -9.59 -4.73 8.91
CA THR A 247 -10.40 -3.72 8.21
C THR A 247 -11.46 -4.31 7.30
N TYR A 248 -11.10 -5.24 6.42
CA TYR A 248 -12.01 -5.88 5.47
C TYR A 248 -12.92 -6.92 6.14
N ILE A 249 -12.50 -7.48 7.29
CA ILE A 249 -13.29 -8.43 8.06
C ILE A 249 -14.39 -7.68 8.83
N VAL A 250 -14.00 -6.69 9.64
CA VAL A 250 -14.91 -5.88 10.46
C VAL A 250 -15.81 -5.00 9.59
N GLY A 251 -15.25 -4.42 8.52
CA GLY A 251 -16.00 -3.59 7.58
C GLY A 251 -17.02 -4.38 6.72
N GLY A 252 -16.77 -5.69 6.51
CA GLY A 252 -17.68 -6.60 5.84
C GLY A 252 -18.17 -6.08 4.48
N GLU A 253 -19.44 -6.32 4.15
CA GLU A 253 -20.04 -5.88 2.88
C GLU A 253 -19.97 -4.37 2.66
N ALA A 254 -20.10 -3.58 3.72
CA ALA A 254 -20.05 -2.13 3.62
C ALA A 254 -18.68 -1.61 3.16
N TYR A 255 -17.59 -2.26 3.58
CA TYR A 255 -16.24 -1.96 3.13
C TYR A 255 -16.07 -2.19 1.61
N PHE A 256 -16.50 -3.36 1.10
CA PHE A 256 -16.40 -3.66 -0.33
C PHE A 256 -17.32 -2.80 -1.17
N LYS A 257 -18.50 -2.46 -0.66
CA LYS A 257 -19.44 -1.54 -1.31
C LYS A 257 -18.85 -0.12 -1.39
N ALA A 258 -18.18 0.36 -0.34
CA ALA A 258 -17.52 1.66 -0.37
C ALA A 258 -16.41 1.71 -1.44
N LEU A 259 -15.57 0.67 -1.53
CA LEU A 259 -14.56 0.53 -2.57
C LEU A 259 -15.18 0.53 -3.97
N LYS A 260 -16.18 -0.32 -4.18
CA LYS A 260 -16.87 -0.47 -5.47
C LYS A 260 -17.47 0.84 -5.93
N ASN A 261 -18.28 1.47 -5.10
CA ASN A 261 -18.95 2.74 -5.42
C ASN A 261 -17.92 3.85 -5.75
N PHE A 262 -16.82 3.92 -4.98
CA PHE A 262 -15.77 4.91 -5.26
C PHE A 262 -15.11 4.69 -6.62
N ILE A 263 -14.79 3.44 -6.97
CA ILE A 263 -14.18 3.08 -8.27
C ILE A 263 -15.16 3.36 -9.42
N GLU A 264 -16.44 3.03 -9.26
CA GLU A 264 -17.50 3.30 -10.25
C GLU A 264 -17.66 4.81 -10.51
N ARG A 265 -17.64 5.64 -9.46
CA ARG A 265 -17.64 7.11 -9.64
C ARG A 265 -16.39 7.61 -10.36
N ALA A 266 -15.21 7.12 -9.97
CA ALA A 266 -13.96 7.50 -10.62
C ALA A 266 -13.92 7.11 -12.10
N SER A 267 -14.56 5.98 -12.47
CA SER A 267 -14.64 5.51 -13.86
C SER A 267 -15.73 6.20 -14.70
N GLY A 268 -16.56 7.06 -14.09
CA GLY A 268 -17.71 7.70 -14.74
C GLY A 268 -18.86 6.72 -15.05
N GLN A 269 -18.89 5.55 -14.44
CA GLN A 269 -19.97 4.55 -14.61
C GLN A 269 -21.19 4.86 -13.74
N GLU A 270 -21.04 5.64 -12.69
CA GLU A 270 -22.17 6.20 -11.92
C GLU A 270 -22.46 7.64 -12.33
N SER A 271 -23.75 7.95 -12.48
CA SER A 271 -24.24 9.34 -12.72
C SER A 271 -24.24 10.21 -11.45
N VAL A 272 -23.71 9.71 -10.34
CA VAL A 272 -23.72 10.40 -9.05
C VAL A 272 -22.48 11.29 -8.93
N SER A 273 -22.71 12.59 -8.75
CA SER A 273 -21.66 13.58 -8.48
C SER A 273 -20.88 13.24 -7.20
N TRP A 274 -19.60 13.60 -7.18
CA TRP A 274 -18.79 13.55 -5.95
C TRP A 274 -19.48 14.32 -4.82
N PRO A 275 -19.53 13.78 -3.59
CA PRO A 275 -20.05 14.54 -2.47
C PRO A 275 -19.26 15.85 -2.33
N ILE A 276 -19.98 16.98 -2.24
CA ILE A 276 -19.37 18.27 -1.98
C ILE A 276 -18.89 18.23 -0.53
N SER A 277 -17.58 18.24 -0.32
CA SER A 277 -16.93 18.25 1.00
C SER A 277 -17.05 19.61 1.68
#